data_1dbdeed4836966fc04a65743388d2c76
#
_entry.id   1dbdeed4836966fc04a65743388d2c76
#
_cell.length_a   1.000
_cell.length_b   1.000
_cell.length_c   1.000
_cell.angle_alpha   90.00
_cell.angle_beta   90.00
_cell.angle_gamma   90.00
#
_symmetry.space_group_name_H-M   'P 1'
#
loop_
_entity.id
_entity.type
_entity.pdbx_description
1 polymer ?
#
loop_
_entity_poly.entity_id
_entity_poly.type
_entity_poly.pdbx_seq_one_letter_code
_entity_poly.pdbx_strand_id
1 'polypeptide(L)'
;MMIGWPTPTVDPVAAPPWVPPMAEPAAASAAGQNPAPFTGTAPFGPPKIQPANGSTVGVGQPIIINFPGRVDDAGAAEGAVHVSSVPAVPGKFYWMTPTQLRWRPLSFWPAHTAVTVDAGGTVSSFRTGDTLVATADDATHQLTVTRNGTVEKTIPMSMGMTSGNHQTPNGTYYVQDKKASVVMDSSTYGVPVSSTYGYKVTVEDAVRFDNVGDYVHSAPWSVDDQGKRDVSHGCINISPSNAKWFFDNFGAGDPIIVKNSTGGSYKKNDGSADWMN
;
A
#
# COMPACT_ATOMS: atom_id res chain seq x y z
N MET A 1 -47.56 -62.74 -22.40
CA MET A 1 -47.92 -62.29 -21.03
C MET A 1 -46.77 -61.42 -20.53
N MET A 2 -46.92 -60.11 -20.67
CA MET A 2 -45.86 -59.15 -20.21
C MET A 2 -46.23 -58.70 -18.82
N ILE A 3 -45.33 -58.95 -17.86
CA ILE A 3 -45.47 -58.52 -16.45
C ILE A 3 -44.91 -57.12 -16.37
N GLY A 4 -45.78 -56.11 -16.19
CA GLY A 4 -45.40 -54.75 -15.95
C GLY A 4 -44.92 -54.56 -14.49
N TRP A 5 -43.78 -53.95 -14.31
CA TRP A 5 -43.26 -53.53 -13.02
C TRP A 5 -43.94 -52.24 -12.57
N PRO A 6 -44.31 -52.10 -11.31
CA PRO A 6 -44.86 -50.83 -10.79
C PRO A 6 -43.76 -49.77 -10.73
N THR A 7 -44.07 -48.58 -11.24
CA THR A 7 -43.22 -47.40 -11.06
C THR A 7 -43.28 -46.93 -9.60
N PRO A 8 -42.15 -46.64 -8.95
CA PRO A 8 -42.17 -46.09 -7.60
C PRO A 8 -42.70 -44.64 -7.64
N THR A 9 -43.74 -44.37 -6.85
CA THR A 9 -44.19 -43.03 -6.55
C THR A 9 -43.22 -42.38 -5.57
N VAL A 10 -42.56 -41.31 -6.00
CA VAL A 10 -41.71 -40.49 -5.12
C VAL A 10 -42.61 -39.46 -4.46
N ASP A 11 -42.74 -39.53 -3.14
CA ASP A 11 -43.46 -38.52 -2.35
C ASP A 11 -42.76 -37.15 -2.49
N PRO A 12 -43.49 -36.04 -2.63
CA PRO A 12 -42.85 -34.73 -2.70
C PRO A 12 -42.14 -34.42 -1.39
N VAL A 13 -40.83 -34.22 -1.46
CA VAL A 13 -40.01 -33.74 -0.33
C VAL A 13 -40.53 -32.35 0.03
N ALA A 14 -41.03 -32.20 1.24
CA ALA A 14 -41.45 -30.89 1.76
C ALA A 14 -40.29 -29.92 1.73
N ALA A 15 -40.50 -28.73 1.16
CA ALA A 15 -39.51 -27.67 1.16
C ALA A 15 -39.09 -27.34 2.62
N PRO A 16 -37.80 -27.15 2.90
CA PRO A 16 -37.37 -26.79 4.24
C PRO A 16 -38.05 -25.46 4.66
N PRO A 17 -38.37 -25.29 5.97
CA PRO A 17 -38.98 -24.06 6.46
C PRO A 17 -38.04 -22.88 6.17
N TRP A 18 -38.60 -21.78 5.65
CA TRP A 18 -37.89 -20.53 5.39
C TRP A 18 -37.25 -20.05 6.71
N VAL A 19 -35.90 -19.99 6.74
CA VAL A 19 -35.16 -19.37 7.82
C VAL A 19 -34.85 -17.94 7.38
N PRO A 20 -35.28 -16.89 8.14
CA PRO A 20 -34.92 -15.52 7.81
C PRO A 20 -33.42 -15.38 7.81
N PRO A 21 -32.83 -14.57 6.90
CA PRO A 21 -31.41 -14.31 6.93
C PRO A 21 -31.03 -13.79 8.33
N MET A 22 -30.07 -14.43 8.98
CA MET A 22 -29.51 -13.93 10.24
C MET A 22 -29.06 -12.48 9.97
N ALA A 23 -29.48 -11.56 10.84
CA ALA A 23 -28.97 -10.19 10.82
C ALA A 23 -27.44 -10.28 10.82
N GLU A 24 -26.80 -9.59 9.87
CA GLU A 24 -25.35 -9.48 9.89
C GLU A 24 -24.92 -8.99 11.27
N PRO A 25 -23.95 -9.65 11.93
CA PRO A 25 -23.46 -9.18 13.22
C PRO A 25 -23.03 -7.73 13.04
N ALA A 26 -23.49 -6.84 13.91
CA ALA A 26 -23.07 -5.44 13.95
C ALA A 26 -21.54 -5.43 13.87
N ALA A 27 -20.98 -4.62 12.96
CA ALA A 27 -19.53 -4.58 12.74
C ALA A 27 -18.81 -4.43 14.09
N ALA A 28 -18.00 -5.42 14.44
CA ALA A 28 -17.26 -5.38 15.68
C ALA A 28 -16.35 -4.13 15.67
N SER A 29 -16.46 -3.27 16.68
CA SER A 29 -15.60 -2.11 16.82
C SER A 29 -14.22 -2.59 17.26
N ALA A 30 -13.19 -2.21 16.51
CA ALA A 30 -11.78 -2.41 16.88
C ALA A 30 -11.21 -1.11 17.44
N ALA A 31 -10.14 -1.20 18.24
CA ALA A 31 -9.47 -0.02 18.78
C ALA A 31 -9.09 0.98 17.67
N GLY A 32 -9.44 2.25 17.85
CA GLY A 32 -9.20 3.30 16.85
C GLY A 32 -10.20 3.31 15.69
N GLN A 33 -11.28 2.52 15.74
CA GLN A 33 -12.37 2.54 14.79
C GLN A 33 -13.68 3.01 15.42
N ASN A 34 -14.52 3.66 14.61
CA ASN A 34 -15.88 4.04 14.95
C ASN A 34 -16.79 3.75 13.74
N PRO A 35 -17.66 2.73 13.80
CA PRO A 35 -18.56 2.38 12.70
C PRO A 35 -19.83 3.26 12.63
N ALA A 36 -20.10 4.10 13.64
CA ALA A 36 -21.25 4.98 13.64
C ALA A 36 -21.06 6.11 12.61
N PRO A 37 -22.09 6.54 11.88
CA PRO A 37 -22.01 7.76 11.08
C PRO A 37 -21.69 8.97 11.97
N PHE A 38 -20.91 9.92 11.46
CA PHE A 38 -20.69 11.16 12.17
C PHE A 38 -21.98 11.99 12.27
N THR A 39 -22.28 12.45 13.47
CA THR A 39 -23.42 13.33 13.74
C THR A 39 -22.92 14.54 14.52
N GLY A 40 -23.23 15.73 14.05
CA GLY A 40 -22.82 16.98 14.72
C GLY A 40 -22.20 17.96 13.75
N THR A 41 -21.47 18.93 14.30
CA THR A 41 -20.74 19.94 13.53
C THR A 41 -19.25 19.62 13.55
N ALA A 42 -18.66 19.35 12.39
CA ALA A 42 -17.22 19.12 12.29
C ALA A 42 -16.43 20.43 12.54
N PRO A 43 -15.26 20.36 13.23
CA PRO A 43 -14.41 21.52 13.46
C PRO A 43 -13.58 21.92 12.25
N PHE A 44 -13.89 21.41 11.08
CA PHE A 44 -13.20 21.64 9.79
C PHE A 44 -14.18 21.67 8.62
N GLY A 45 -13.76 22.32 7.53
CA GLY A 45 -14.49 22.25 6.27
C GLY A 45 -14.30 20.90 5.55
N PRO A 46 -15.10 20.59 4.51
CA PRO A 46 -15.05 19.31 3.81
C PRO A 46 -13.62 18.95 3.35
N PRO A 47 -13.05 17.83 3.84
CA PRO A 47 -11.69 17.45 3.50
C PRO A 47 -11.63 16.66 2.20
N LYS A 48 -10.39 16.52 1.65
CA LYS A 48 -10.09 15.54 0.62
C LYS A 48 -9.57 14.26 1.28
N ILE A 49 -10.21 13.13 0.98
CA ILE A 49 -9.88 11.81 1.52
C ILE A 49 -9.17 10.98 0.45
N GLN A 50 -8.11 10.32 0.85
CA GLN A 50 -7.42 9.27 0.09
C GLN A 50 -7.38 7.99 0.93
N PRO A 51 -7.57 6.82 0.32
CA PRO A 51 -7.81 6.55 -1.12
C PRO A 51 -9.11 7.17 -1.64
N ALA A 52 -9.18 7.32 -2.97
CA ALA A 52 -10.38 7.83 -3.64
C ALA A 52 -11.57 6.87 -3.44
N ASN A 53 -12.78 7.43 -3.38
CA ASN A 53 -13.99 6.64 -3.23
C ASN A 53 -14.14 5.59 -4.34
N GLY A 54 -14.45 4.36 -3.96
CA GLY A 54 -14.61 3.21 -4.87
C GLY A 54 -13.31 2.58 -5.33
N SER A 55 -12.13 3.06 -4.90
CA SER A 55 -10.84 2.51 -5.32
C SER A 55 -10.54 1.15 -4.69
N THR A 56 -9.69 0.37 -5.37
CA THR A 56 -8.99 -0.79 -4.80
C THR A 56 -7.51 -0.44 -4.67
N VAL A 57 -6.94 -0.69 -3.49
CA VAL A 57 -5.56 -0.32 -3.13
C VAL A 57 -4.83 -1.48 -2.47
N GLY A 58 -3.52 -1.38 -2.34
CA GLY A 58 -2.70 -2.36 -1.63
C GLY A 58 -2.94 -2.36 -0.11
N VAL A 59 -2.54 -3.44 0.53
CA VAL A 59 -2.77 -3.66 1.98
C VAL A 59 -1.95 -2.75 2.89
N GLY A 60 -0.96 -2.03 2.37
CA GLY A 60 -0.17 -1.02 3.08
C GLY A 60 -0.71 0.40 2.98
N GLN A 61 -1.84 0.62 2.32
CA GLN A 61 -2.39 1.96 2.10
C GLN A 61 -2.92 2.60 3.39
N PRO A 62 -2.36 3.73 3.85
CA PRO A 62 -2.97 4.52 4.93
C PRO A 62 -4.16 5.34 4.41
N ILE A 63 -5.04 5.73 5.31
CA ILE A 63 -6.05 6.74 5.06
C ILE A 63 -5.39 8.11 5.25
N ILE A 64 -5.54 9.01 4.26
CA ILE A 64 -4.96 10.36 4.29
C ILE A 64 -6.11 11.37 4.15
N ILE A 65 -6.23 12.26 5.12
CA ILE A 65 -7.29 13.27 5.19
C ILE A 65 -6.62 14.63 5.12
N ASN A 66 -6.87 15.34 4.01
CA ASN A 66 -6.32 16.68 3.77
C ASN A 66 -7.42 17.71 4.03
N PHE A 67 -7.27 18.49 5.06
CA PHE A 67 -8.19 19.58 5.41
C PHE A 67 -7.94 20.82 4.55
N PRO A 68 -8.98 21.62 4.25
CA PRO A 68 -8.84 22.82 3.43
C PRO A 68 -8.06 23.96 4.14
N GLY A 69 -7.87 23.85 5.44
CA GLY A 69 -7.14 24.80 6.27
C GLY A 69 -6.53 24.15 7.50
N ARG A 70 -5.78 24.92 8.28
CA ARG A 70 -5.20 24.48 9.55
C ARG A 70 -6.30 24.03 10.51
N VAL A 71 -6.07 22.93 11.19
CA VAL A 71 -6.91 22.42 12.29
C VAL A 71 -6.26 22.83 13.61
N ASP A 72 -6.98 23.59 14.44
CA ASP A 72 -6.46 24.10 15.72
C ASP A 72 -6.71 23.14 16.88
N ASP A 73 -7.80 22.36 16.82
CA ASP A 73 -8.13 21.33 17.83
C ASP A 73 -8.02 19.93 17.18
N ALA A 74 -6.84 19.32 17.37
CA ALA A 74 -6.55 17.99 16.84
C ALA A 74 -7.47 16.91 17.42
N GLY A 75 -7.80 17.00 18.73
CA GLY A 75 -8.64 16.01 19.39
C GLY A 75 -10.09 16.08 18.91
N ALA A 76 -10.65 17.29 18.76
CA ALA A 76 -11.98 17.46 18.19
C ALA A 76 -12.06 16.98 16.73
N ALA A 77 -10.99 17.21 15.95
CA ALA A 77 -10.92 16.75 14.57
C ALA A 77 -10.84 15.23 14.47
N GLU A 78 -9.98 14.57 15.27
CA GLU A 78 -9.93 13.11 15.34
C GLU A 78 -11.28 12.52 15.77
N GLY A 79 -11.96 13.13 16.73
CA GLY A 79 -13.30 12.72 17.18
C GLY A 79 -14.39 12.88 16.11
N ALA A 80 -14.17 13.73 15.10
CA ALA A 80 -15.07 13.92 13.97
C ALA A 80 -14.72 13.06 12.74
N VAL A 81 -13.68 12.21 12.84
CA VAL A 81 -13.29 11.26 11.79
C VAL A 81 -13.57 9.85 12.25
N HIS A 82 -14.55 9.21 11.63
CA HIS A 82 -14.95 7.85 11.92
C HIS A 82 -14.40 6.91 10.83
N VAL A 83 -13.64 5.91 11.24
CA VAL A 83 -13.11 4.87 10.36
C VAL A 83 -13.73 3.54 10.75
N SER A 84 -14.17 2.78 9.77
CA SER A 84 -14.66 1.42 9.97
C SER A 84 -14.15 0.48 8.88
N SER A 85 -13.99 -0.79 9.20
CA SER A 85 -13.59 -1.80 8.22
C SER A 85 -14.24 -3.17 8.48
N VAL A 86 -14.34 -3.95 7.42
CA VAL A 86 -14.80 -5.35 7.46
C VAL A 86 -13.77 -6.20 6.74
N PRO A 87 -13.04 -7.08 7.48
CA PRO A 87 -13.05 -7.26 8.94
C PRO A 87 -12.57 -6.02 9.70
N ALA A 88 -13.06 -5.81 10.92
CA ALA A 88 -12.60 -4.74 11.79
C ALA A 88 -11.17 -5.00 12.27
N VAL A 89 -10.28 -4.01 12.14
CA VAL A 89 -8.88 -4.11 12.55
C VAL A 89 -8.48 -2.92 13.42
N PRO A 90 -7.62 -3.10 14.44
CA PRO A 90 -7.16 -2.01 15.27
C PRO A 90 -6.26 -1.06 14.46
N GLY A 91 -6.37 0.23 14.74
CA GLY A 91 -5.57 1.25 14.06
C GLY A 91 -5.41 2.51 14.91
N LYS A 92 -4.71 3.49 14.37
CA LYS A 92 -4.41 4.74 15.06
C LYS A 92 -4.40 5.93 14.13
N PHE A 93 -4.78 7.09 14.68
CA PHE A 93 -4.58 8.40 14.07
C PHE A 93 -3.16 8.92 14.32
N TYR A 94 -2.66 9.74 13.41
CA TYR A 94 -1.45 10.54 13.58
C TYR A 94 -1.47 11.73 12.62
N TRP A 95 -0.91 12.85 13.08
CA TRP A 95 -0.82 14.08 12.31
C TRP A 95 0.50 14.17 11.57
N MET A 96 0.44 14.35 10.25
CA MET A 96 1.62 14.64 9.43
C MET A 96 1.93 16.14 9.42
N THR A 97 0.89 16.95 9.31
CA THR A 97 0.94 18.42 9.34
C THR A 97 -0.32 18.95 10.01
N PRO A 98 -0.40 20.24 10.38
CA PRO A 98 -1.64 20.83 10.90
C PRO A 98 -2.83 20.80 9.93
N THR A 99 -2.61 20.40 8.67
CA THR A 99 -3.65 20.28 7.63
C THR A 99 -3.82 18.87 7.13
N GLN A 100 -3.06 17.88 7.67
CA GLN A 100 -3.14 16.50 7.21
C GLN A 100 -3.16 15.52 8.39
N LEU A 101 -4.29 14.87 8.57
CA LEU A 101 -4.48 13.73 9.48
C LEU A 101 -4.38 12.44 8.69
N ARG A 102 -3.75 11.44 9.29
CA ARG A 102 -3.70 10.08 8.75
C ARG A 102 -4.23 9.07 9.75
N TRP A 103 -4.70 7.97 9.22
CA TRP A 103 -5.05 6.79 9.99
C TRP A 103 -4.50 5.55 9.29
N ARG A 104 -3.93 4.62 10.06
CA ARG A 104 -3.54 3.32 9.55
C ARG A 104 -3.86 2.20 10.54
N PRO A 105 -4.08 0.96 10.07
CA PRO A 105 -4.13 -0.18 10.95
C PRO A 105 -2.77 -0.42 11.63
N LEU A 106 -2.75 -1.14 12.73
CA LEU A 106 -1.50 -1.47 13.45
C LEU A 106 -0.64 -2.48 12.69
N SER A 107 -1.26 -3.31 11.86
CA SER A 107 -0.62 -4.21 10.88
C SER A 107 -1.22 -3.93 9.51
N PHE A 108 -0.65 -4.42 8.43
CA PHE A 108 -1.25 -4.28 7.10
C PHE A 108 -2.72 -4.72 7.12
N TRP A 109 -3.53 -4.06 6.29
CA TRP A 109 -4.91 -4.50 6.10
C TRP A 109 -4.96 -5.97 5.70
N PRO A 110 -5.92 -6.77 6.17
CA PRO A 110 -6.21 -8.05 5.55
C PRO A 110 -6.58 -7.85 4.06
N ALA A 111 -6.34 -8.88 3.25
CA ALA A 111 -6.80 -8.89 1.86
C ALA A 111 -8.33 -8.68 1.79
N HIS A 112 -8.77 -7.98 0.75
CA HIS A 112 -10.19 -7.77 0.42
C HIS A 112 -11.02 -7.07 1.52
N THR A 113 -10.35 -6.32 2.41
CA THR A 113 -11.00 -5.52 3.45
C THR A 113 -11.80 -4.37 2.83
N ALA A 114 -13.06 -4.25 3.20
CA ALA A 114 -13.86 -3.07 2.89
C ALA A 114 -13.64 -2.01 3.98
N VAL A 115 -13.36 -0.77 3.59
CA VAL A 115 -13.07 0.35 4.51
C VAL A 115 -14.01 1.50 4.19
N THR A 116 -14.57 2.11 5.23
CA THR A 116 -15.34 3.35 5.13
C THR A 116 -14.76 4.40 6.04
N VAL A 117 -14.66 5.61 5.54
CA VAL A 117 -14.18 6.81 6.26
C VAL A 117 -15.28 7.86 6.19
N ASP A 118 -15.73 8.34 7.34
CA ASP A 118 -16.62 9.49 7.46
C ASP A 118 -15.86 10.60 8.18
N ALA A 119 -15.44 11.60 7.45
CA ALA A 119 -14.72 12.74 8.00
C ALA A 119 -15.65 13.96 8.04
N GLY A 120 -16.36 14.09 9.16
CA GLY A 120 -17.29 15.20 9.41
C GLY A 120 -18.44 15.26 8.39
N GLY A 121 -18.96 14.12 7.95
CA GLY A 121 -20.00 14.00 6.94
C GLY A 121 -19.47 13.90 5.50
N THR A 122 -18.17 14.03 5.28
CA THR A 122 -17.55 13.69 3.98
C THR A 122 -17.18 12.21 4.00
N VAL A 123 -17.89 11.40 3.21
CA VAL A 123 -17.75 9.93 3.22
C VAL A 123 -16.96 9.45 2.01
N SER A 124 -16.02 8.53 2.24
CA SER A 124 -15.29 7.79 1.22
C SER A 124 -15.20 6.33 1.62
N SER A 125 -15.27 5.42 0.64
CA SER A 125 -15.10 3.98 0.85
C SER A 125 -14.13 3.42 -0.17
N PHE A 126 -13.33 2.43 0.25
CA PHE A 126 -12.39 1.74 -0.63
C PHE A 126 -12.27 0.26 -0.22
N ARG A 127 -11.57 -0.52 -1.01
CA ARG A 127 -11.24 -1.92 -0.70
C ARG A 127 -9.75 -2.15 -0.82
N THR A 128 -9.23 -3.12 -0.07
CA THR A 128 -7.89 -3.66 -0.34
C THR A 128 -7.98 -4.79 -1.35
N GLY A 129 -6.90 -4.97 -2.13
CA GLY A 129 -6.72 -6.12 -3.02
C GLY A 129 -6.17 -7.34 -2.28
N ASP A 130 -5.47 -8.20 -3.02
CA ASP A 130 -4.65 -9.29 -2.45
C ASP A 130 -3.58 -8.72 -1.52
N THR A 131 -3.07 -9.54 -0.59
CA THR A 131 -1.87 -9.19 0.16
C THR A 131 -0.65 -9.40 -0.74
N LEU A 132 -0.30 -8.37 -1.52
CA LEU A 132 0.88 -8.36 -2.39
C LEU A 132 1.99 -7.55 -1.72
N VAL A 133 3.12 -8.22 -1.40
CA VAL A 133 4.23 -7.61 -0.67
C VAL A 133 5.55 -7.92 -1.39
N ALA A 134 6.35 -6.89 -1.64
CA ALA A 134 7.72 -7.03 -2.12
C ALA A 134 8.70 -6.83 -0.95
N THR A 135 9.66 -7.74 -0.80
CA THR A 135 10.74 -7.64 0.19
C THR A 135 12.08 -7.59 -0.53
N ALA A 136 12.72 -6.44 -0.51
CA ALA A 136 14.08 -6.23 -1.00
C ALA A 136 15.07 -6.55 0.12
N ASP A 137 15.81 -7.64 -0.02
CA ASP A 137 16.81 -8.10 0.94
C ASP A 137 18.20 -7.86 0.39
N ASP A 138 18.89 -6.86 0.94
CA ASP A 138 20.23 -6.45 0.52
C ASP A 138 21.28 -7.56 0.75
N ALA A 139 21.15 -8.32 1.81
CA ALA A 139 22.07 -9.41 2.10
C ALA A 139 22.11 -10.52 1.03
N THR A 140 21.04 -10.65 0.26
CA THR A 140 20.90 -11.65 -0.81
C THR A 140 20.84 -11.04 -2.20
N HIS A 141 20.71 -9.71 -2.31
CA HIS A 141 20.41 -8.97 -3.53
C HIS A 141 19.17 -9.52 -4.28
N GLN A 142 18.14 -9.93 -3.52
CA GLN A 142 16.91 -10.48 -4.06
C GLN A 142 15.69 -9.65 -3.62
N LEU A 143 14.80 -9.40 -4.56
CA LEU A 143 13.47 -8.88 -4.34
C LEU A 143 12.47 -10.04 -4.38
N THR A 144 11.98 -10.45 -3.21
CA THR A 144 11.00 -11.54 -3.08
C THR A 144 9.60 -10.96 -3.04
N VAL A 145 8.74 -11.38 -3.94
CA VAL A 145 7.34 -11.00 -3.98
C VAL A 145 6.49 -12.15 -3.44
N THR A 146 5.62 -11.84 -2.47
CA THR A 146 4.61 -12.75 -1.94
C THR A 146 3.22 -12.26 -2.27
N ARG A 147 2.34 -13.17 -2.67
CA ARG A 147 0.91 -12.92 -2.80
C ARG A 147 0.15 -13.84 -1.86
N ASN A 148 -0.67 -13.25 -0.99
CA ASN A 148 -1.46 -13.97 0.01
C ASN A 148 -0.62 -14.97 0.83
N GLY A 149 0.61 -14.55 1.20
CA GLY A 149 1.54 -15.33 2.00
C GLY A 149 2.38 -16.38 1.24
N THR A 150 2.13 -16.59 -0.06
CA THR A 150 2.91 -17.53 -0.89
C THR A 150 3.91 -16.76 -1.75
N VAL A 151 5.15 -17.24 -1.84
CA VAL A 151 6.15 -16.67 -2.75
C VAL A 151 5.69 -16.86 -4.19
N GLU A 152 5.46 -15.76 -4.88
CA GLU A 152 5.06 -15.73 -6.28
C GLU A 152 6.26 -15.55 -7.22
N LYS A 153 7.23 -14.72 -6.79
CA LYS A 153 8.39 -14.42 -7.61
C LYS A 153 9.59 -14.03 -6.76
N THR A 154 10.79 -14.44 -7.20
CA THR A 154 12.07 -13.94 -6.67
C THR A 154 12.84 -13.31 -7.83
N ILE A 155 13.24 -12.05 -7.65
CA ILE A 155 13.80 -11.20 -8.70
C ILE A 155 15.21 -10.78 -8.26
N PRO A 156 16.26 -11.08 -9.04
CA PRO A 156 17.57 -10.50 -8.81
C PRO A 156 17.50 -8.97 -8.91
N MET A 157 18.07 -8.28 -7.94
CA MET A 157 18.06 -6.82 -7.87
C MET A 157 19.45 -6.25 -7.53
N SER A 158 19.57 -4.94 -7.73
CA SER A 158 20.71 -4.13 -7.27
C SER A 158 20.13 -2.86 -6.65
N MET A 159 20.56 -2.51 -5.45
CA MET A 159 20.10 -1.33 -4.72
C MET A 159 21.15 -0.23 -4.65
N GLY A 160 20.95 0.72 -3.75
CA GLY A 160 21.83 1.85 -3.54
C GLY A 160 23.22 1.45 -3.06
N MET A 161 24.26 1.88 -3.80
CA MET A 161 25.67 1.57 -3.51
C MET A 161 26.14 2.18 -2.17
N THR A 162 27.10 1.53 -1.52
CA THR A 162 27.67 1.99 -0.25
C THR A 162 28.49 3.26 -0.38
N SER A 163 29.09 3.52 -1.56
CA SER A 163 29.84 4.74 -1.83
C SER A 163 28.93 5.95 -2.02
N GLY A 164 29.34 7.12 -1.54
CA GLY A 164 28.65 8.37 -1.77
C GLY A 164 27.33 8.58 -1.01
N ASN A 165 27.04 7.78 0.02
CA ASN A 165 25.78 7.82 0.79
C ASN A 165 24.53 7.59 -0.08
N HIS A 166 24.63 6.62 -0.98
CA HIS A 166 23.54 6.28 -1.91
C HIS A 166 22.75 5.03 -1.50
N GLN A 167 23.01 4.49 -0.31
CA GLN A 167 22.32 3.29 0.17
C GLN A 167 20.82 3.51 0.28
N THR A 168 20.04 2.53 -0.18
CA THR A 168 18.60 2.49 0.04
C THR A 168 18.31 2.30 1.53
N PRO A 169 17.60 3.20 2.23
CA PRO A 169 17.35 3.02 3.66
C PRO A 169 16.45 1.83 3.95
N ASN A 170 16.72 1.12 5.07
CA ASN A 170 15.81 0.09 5.57
C ASN A 170 14.48 0.70 6.01
N GLY A 171 13.39 0.00 5.70
CA GLY A 171 12.06 0.45 6.09
C GLY A 171 10.95 -0.35 5.49
N THR A 172 9.74 -0.05 5.94
CA THR A 172 8.50 -0.55 5.37
C THR A 172 7.82 0.60 4.65
N TYR A 173 7.87 0.56 3.35
CA TYR A 173 7.29 1.52 2.42
C TYR A 173 6.02 0.96 1.78
N TYR A 174 5.37 1.77 0.97
CA TYR A 174 4.28 1.34 0.10
C TYR A 174 4.32 2.11 -1.22
N VAL A 175 3.79 1.53 -2.27
CA VAL A 175 3.73 2.17 -3.59
C VAL A 175 2.95 3.48 -3.50
N GLN A 176 3.61 4.59 -3.84
CA GLN A 176 3.04 5.94 -3.85
C GLN A 176 2.35 6.24 -5.19
N ASP A 177 3.09 6.02 -6.27
CA ASP A 177 2.61 6.14 -7.65
C ASP A 177 3.47 5.27 -8.59
N LYS A 178 3.07 5.21 -9.85
CA LYS A 178 3.85 4.56 -10.89
C LYS A 178 3.80 5.33 -12.20
N LYS A 179 4.90 5.30 -12.94
CA LYS A 179 5.07 5.98 -14.22
C LYS A 179 5.65 5.04 -15.25
N ALA A 180 5.02 4.96 -16.42
CA ALA A 180 5.54 4.13 -17.51
C ALA A 180 6.97 4.55 -17.91
N SER A 181 7.27 5.86 -17.80
CA SER A 181 8.60 6.42 -18.04
C SER A 181 8.82 7.65 -17.17
N VAL A 182 10.05 7.81 -16.67
CA VAL A 182 10.46 8.98 -15.88
C VAL A 182 11.92 9.34 -16.18
N VAL A 183 12.21 10.63 -16.28
CA VAL A 183 13.59 11.13 -16.35
C VAL A 183 14.11 11.29 -14.92
N MET A 184 15.12 10.53 -14.59
CA MET A 184 15.86 10.68 -13.34
C MET A 184 17.07 11.58 -13.60
N ASP A 185 17.15 12.70 -12.86
CA ASP A 185 18.15 13.74 -13.04
C ASP A 185 18.74 14.11 -11.68
N SER A 186 20.01 13.78 -11.47
CA SER A 186 20.72 14.01 -10.22
C SER A 186 20.82 15.48 -9.82
N SER A 187 20.68 16.41 -10.78
CA SER A 187 20.69 17.84 -10.50
C SER A 187 19.50 18.28 -9.66
N THR A 188 18.38 17.53 -9.67
CA THR A 188 17.17 17.84 -8.90
C THR A 188 17.38 17.74 -7.39
N TYR A 189 18.40 17.01 -6.93
CA TYR A 189 18.80 16.92 -5.52
C TYR A 189 20.22 17.45 -5.25
N GLY A 190 20.73 18.30 -6.15
CA GLY A 190 21.96 19.07 -5.95
C GLY A 190 23.26 18.40 -6.40
N VAL A 191 23.19 17.25 -7.09
CA VAL A 191 24.37 16.57 -7.68
C VAL A 191 24.46 16.92 -9.16
N PRO A 192 25.45 17.74 -9.61
CA PRO A 192 25.58 18.10 -11.03
C PRO A 192 25.73 16.85 -11.90
N VAL A 193 24.99 16.83 -13.04
CA VAL A 193 25.03 15.69 -13.98
C VAL A 193 26.46 15.37 -14.46
N SER A 194 27.33 16.37 -14.53
CA SER A 194 28.75 16.23 -14.94
C SER A 194 29.67 15.73 -13.83
N SER A 195 29.18 15.54 -12.59
CA SER A 195 30.00 15.05 -11.48
C SER A 195 30.15 13.52 -11.51
N THR A 196 31.07 12.98 -10.69
CA THR A 196 31.34 11.53 -10.59
C THR A 196 30.09 10.70 -10.28
N TYR A 197 29.15 11.26 -9.50
CA TYR A 197 27.89 10.63 -9.15
C TYR A 197 26.70 11.25 -9.87
N GLY A 198 26.97 12.12 -10.87
CA GLY A 198 25.94 12.76 -11.66
C GLY A 198 25.36 11.82 -12.71
N TYR A 199 24.05 11.92 -12.93
CA TYR A 199 23.37 11.19 -13.99
C TYR A 199 22.15 11.93 -14.49
N LYS A 200 21.77 11.63 -15.73
CA LYS A 200 20.48 11.95 -16.31
C LYS A 200 20.10 10.80 -17.22
N VAL A 201 19.09 10.04 -16.81
CA VAL A 201 18.68 8.82 -17.49
C VAL A 201 17.16 8.70 -17.50
N THR A 202 16.61 8.22 -18.61
CA THR A 202 15.21 7.84 -18.69
C THR A 202 15.08 6.38 -18.25
N VAL A 203 14.23 6.12 -17.26
CA VAL A 203 13.90 4.78 -16.79
C VAL A 203 12.46 4.46 -17.14
N GLU A 204 12.17 3.19 -17.36
CA GLU A 204 10.84 2.69 -17.69
C GLU A 204 10.30 1.82 -16.56
N ASP A 205 8.97 1.61 -16.58
CA ASP A 205 8.25 0.78 -15.61
C ASP A 205 8.60 1.14 -14.15
N ALA A 206 8.58 2.43 -13.84
CA ALA A 206 9.01 2.99 -12.58
C ALA A 206 7.88 3.00 -11.55
N VAL A 207 8.07 2.29 -10.43
CA VAL A 207 7.13 2.19 -9.29
C VAL A 207 7.76 2.89 -8.10
N ARG A 208 7.24 4.07 -7.73
CA ARG A 208 7.77 4.91 -6.65
C ARG A 208 7.32 4.42 -5.29
N PHE A 209 8.25 4.29 -4.34
CA PHE A 209 7.93 3.82 -3.00
C PHE A 209 8.22 4.82 -1.89
N ASP A 210 8.93 5.92 -2.18
CA ASP A 210 9.17 6.97 -1.19
C ASP A 210 9.02 8.38 -1.78
N ASN A 211 9.15 9.40 -0.93
CA ASN A 211 9.07 10.81 -1.29
C ASN A 211 10.44 11.46 -1.52
N VAL A 212 11.53 10.69 -1.42
CA VAL A 212 12.87 11.14 -1.82
C VAL A 212 13.09 10.96 -3.31
N GLY A 213 12.34 10.05 -3.91
CA GLY A 213 12.40 9.79 -5.35
C GLY A 213 13.01 8.44 -5.71
N ASP A 214 12.93 7.46 -4.79
CA ASP A 214 13.37 6.10 -5.06
C ASP A 214 12.23 5.27 -5.69
N TYR A 215 12.64 4.45 -6.64
CA TYR A 215 11.75 3.61 -7.46
C TYR A 215 12.27 2.18 -7.54
N VAL A 216 11.34 1.23 -7.71
CA VAL A 216 11.64 -0.04 -8.37
C VAL A 216 11.46 0.19 -9.86
N HIS A 217 12.47 -0.05 -10.69
CA HIS A 217 12.41 0.29 -12.11
C HIS A 217 13.26 -0.59 -13.02
N SER A 218 13.03 -0.51 -14.33
CA SER A 218 13.84 -1.13 -15.36
C SER A 218 15.24 -0.52 -15.41
N ALA A 219 16.26 -1.38 -15.28
CA ALA A 219 17.68 -0.98 -15.33
C ALA A 219 18.49 -1.95 -16.20
N PRO A 220 18.36 -1.89 -17.54
CA PRO A 220 19.06 -2.80 -18.45
C PRO A 220 20.59 -2.69 -18.37
N TRP A 221 21.12 -1.54 -17.93
CA TRP A 221 22.57 -1.29 -17.80
C TRP A 221 23.22 -1.98 -16.61
N SER A 222 22.46 -2.49 -15.65
CA SER A 222 22.97 -3.14 -14.44
C SER A 222 22.54 -4.61 -14.30
N VAL A 223 22.07 -5.24 -15.36
CA VAL A 223 21.59 -6.65 -15.33
C VAL A 223 22.68 -7.60 -14.83
N ASP A 224 23.94 -7.35 -15.20
CA ASP A 224 25.08 -8.16 -14.74
C ASP A 224 25.41 -8.00 -13.26
N ASP A 225 24.97 -6.91 -12.62
CA ASP A 225 25.14 -6.60 -11.20
C ASP A 225 23.98 -7.12 -10.34
N GLN A 226 22.79 -7.20 -10.91
CA GLN A 226 21.59 -7.64 -10.22
C GLN A 226 21.75 -9.06 -9.66
N GLY A 227 21.42 -9.24 -8.39
CA GLY A 227 21.65 -10.47 -7.64
C GLY A 227 23.08 -10.65 -7.12
N LYS A 228 23.96 -9.64 -7.25
CA LYS A 228 25.38 -9.77 -6.90
C LYS A 228 25.93 -8.58 -6.12
N ARG A 229 25.54 -7.36 -6.46
CA ARG A 229 26.08 -6.13 -5.82
C ARG A 229 25.20 -4.92 -6.09
N ASP A 230 25.39 -3.87 -5.28
CA ASP A 230 24.65 -2.62 -5.35
C ASP A 230 25.42 -1.57 -6.16
N VAL A 231 24.73 -1.00 -7.16
CA VAL A 231 25.29 -0.02 -8.08
C VAL A 231 24.36 1.18 -8.35
N SER A 232 23.21 1.27 -7.70
CA SER A 232 22.28 2.39 -7.89
C SER A 232 22.57 3.55 -6.93
N HIS A 233 21.78 4.61 -7.02
CA HIS A 233 21.82 5.78 -6.14
C HIS A 233 20.66 5.83 -5.13
N GLY A 234 20.03 4.67 -4.84
CA GLY A 234 18.91 4.52 -3.90
C GLY A 234 17.77 3.67 -4.46
N CYS A 235 17.56 3.73 -5.77
CA CYS A 235 16.53 2.94 -6.44
C CYS A 235 16.81 1.43 -6.39
N ILE A 236 15.77 0.63 -6.56
CA ILE A 236 15.86 -0.83 -6.73
C ILE A 236 15.84 -1.15 -8.21
N ASN A 237 17.02 -1.47 -8.74
CA ASN A 237 17.25 -1.83 -10.14
C ASN A 237 16.90 -3.29 -10.38
N ILE A 238 16.04 -3.56 -11.35
CA ILE A 238 15.69 -4.91 -11.80
C ILE A 238 15.72 -4.99 -13.33
N SER A 239 15.73 -6.20 -13.89
CA SER A 239 15.76 -6.39 -15.35
C SER A 239 14.48 -5.85 -16.01
N PRO A 240 14.53 -5.47 -17.30
CA PRO A 240 13.36 -4.92 -17.99
C PRO A 240 12.11 -5.81 -17.92
N SER A 241 12.26 -7.12 -18.11
CA SER A 241 11.13 -8.05 -18.03
C SER A 241 10.53 -8.14 -16.63
N ASN A 242 11.38 -8.08 -15.59
CA ASN A 242 10.94 -8.07 -14.20
C ASN A 242 10.30 -6.74 -13.82
N ALA A 243 10.83 -5.62 -14.31
CA ALA A 243 10.25 -4.28 -14.09
C ALA A 243 8.86 -4.16 -14.72
N LYS A 244 8.69 -4.63 -15.94
CA LYS A 244 7.38 -4.68 -16.60
C LYS A 244 6.38 -5.51 -15.79
N TRP A 245 6.78 -6.70 -15.33
CA TRP A 245 5.94 -7.55 -14.50
C TRP A 245 5.60 -6.84 -13.16
N PHE A 246 6.60 -6.22 -12.51
CA PHE A 246 6.40 -5.50 -11.25
C PHE A 246 5.43 -4.32 -11.43
N PHE A 247 5.63 -3.53 -12.49
CA PHE A 247 4.78 -2.41 -12.84
C PHE A 247 3.32 -2.83 -13.09
N ASP A 248 3.11 -3.96 -13.77
CA ASP A 248 1.75 -4.44 -14.10
C ASP A 248 1.01 -4.98 -12.86
N ASN A 249 1.73 -5.54 -11.89
CA ASN A 249 1.13 -6.19 -10.72
C ASN A 249 1.00 -5.28 -9.50
N PHE A 250 1.97 -4.39 -9.24
CA PHE A 250 1.95 -3.51 -8.09
C PHE A 250 1.16 -2.24 -8.35
N GLY A 251 0.39 -1.80 -7.35
CA GLY A 251 -0.43 -0.59 -7.37
C GLY A 251 -0.31 0.23 -6.09
N ALA A 252 -0.91 1.42 -6.07
CA ALA A 252 -0.89 2.30 -4.91
C ALA A 252 -1.26 1.56 -3.63
N GLY A 253 -0.43 1.68 -2.59
CA GLY A 253 -0.63 1.06 -1.30
C GLY A 253 -0.05 -0.35 -1.14
N ASP A 254 0.51 -1.00 -2.19
CA ASP A 254 1.18 -2.28 -2.03
C ASP A 254 2.49 -2.10 -1.26
N PRO A 255 2.76 -2.90 -0.21
CA PRO A 255 3.97 -2.77 0.59
C PRO A 255 5.25 -3.13 -0.16
N ILE A 256 6.30 -2.33 0.09
CA ILE A 256 7.67 -2.59 -0.32
C ILE A 256 8.55 -2.50 0.94
N ILE A 257 9.17 -3.60 1.32
CA ILE A 257 10.01 -3.71 2.52
C ILE A 257 11.47 -3.78 2.09
N VAL A 258 12.29 -2.87 2.61
CA VAL A 258 13.75 -2.89 2.44
C VAL A 258 14.38 -3.34 3.75
N LYS A 259 15.23 -4.35 3.70
CA LYS A 259 15.92 -4.89 4.87
C LYS A 259 17.39 -5.23 4.57
N ASN A 260 18.18 -5.32 5.64
CA ASN A 260 19.60 -5.66 5.61
C ASN A 260 20.49 -4.69 4.82
N SER A 261 19.96 -3.55 4.41
CA SER A 261 20.75 -2.49 3.77
C SER A 261 21.66 -1.79 4.78
N THR A 262 22.83 -1.38 4.32
CA THR A 262 23.78 -0.58 5.11
C THR A 262 23.36 0.89 5.25
N GLY A 263 22.28 1.32 4.59
CA GLY A 263 21.75 2.70 4.60
C GLY A 263 21.08 3.14 5.91
N GLY A 264 21.08 2.28 6.94
CA GLY A 264 20.37 2.57 8.18
C GLY A 264 18.85 2.58 7.98
N SER A 265 18.12 3.17 8.92
CA SER A 265 16.65 3.29 8.83
C SER A 265 16.25 4.58 8.13
N TYR A 266 15.14 4.57 7.40
CA TYR A 266 14.53 5.78 6.86
C TYR A 266 14.09 6.72 7.99
N LYS A 267 14.47 8.00 7.92
CA LYS A 267 14.29 8.97 9.03
C LYS A 267 13.45 10.18 8.65
N LYS A 268 12.95 10.27 7.41
CA LYS A 268 12.16 11.44 7.00
C LYS A 268 10.70 11.26 7.41
N ASN A 269 10.12 12.30 7.98
CA ASN A 269 8.69 12.35 8.27
C ASN A 269 7.95 13.05 7.11
N ASP A 270 7.85 12.36 5.97
CA ASP A 270 7.29 12.90 4.73
C ASP A 270 6.12 12.08 4.18
N GLY A 271 5.64 11.11 4.96
CA GLY A 271 4.56 10.22 4.59
C GLY A 271 5.00 8.91 3.94
N SER A 272 6.30 8.73 3.65
CA SER A 272 6.84 7.43 3.25
C SER A 272 7.09 6.53 4.45
N ALA A 273 7.23 7.12 5.64
CA ALA A 273 7.54 6.45 6.90
C ALA A 273 6.29 6.03 7.70
N ASP A 274 5.13 6.01 7.11
CA ASP A 274 3.86 5.71 7.81
C ASP A 274 3.90 4.39 8.59
N TRP A 275 4.63 3.39 8.07
CA TRP A 275 4.78 2.07 8.69
C TRP A 275 6.00 1.94 9.62
N MET A 276 6.75 3.00 9.77
CA MET A 276 7.96 3.05 10.60
C MET A 276 7.77 3.91 11.88
N ASN A 277 6.59 4.55 12.02
CA ASN A 277 6.20 5.40 13.15
C ASN A 277 5.33 4.67 14.17
#